data_7a7566aa5984283036f3eab09e02d80a
#
_entry.id   7a7566aa5984283036f3eab09e02d80a
#
_cell.length_a   1.000
_cell.length_b   1.000
_cell.length_c   1.000
_cell.angle_alpha   90.00
_cell.angle_beta   90.00
_cell.angle_gamma   90.00
#
_symmetry.space_group_name_H-M   'P 1'
#
loop_
_entity.id
_entity.type
_entity.pdbx_description
1 polymer ?
#
loop_
_entity_poly.entity_id
_entity_poly.type
_entity_poly.pdbx_seq_one_letter_code
_entity_poly.pdbx_strand_id
1 'polypeptide(L)'
;PWLEEFTLDIGNGETFKPFDATASQRIVEYAQGRGYEVPADPAEQGKLFGYGWYKYAPDVAEKLLVKNGFSKNADGNWLLPDGTPWSIKCLTGTALATDMGSRNCVAAVQQWKKFGIDASVYSTEGMSSLDTIGDFDVASSWPAQEPWGAGPDLYRVLDRWNSAYVKPLGDTTNGHVGRWNSP
;
A
#
# COMPACT_ATOMS: atom_id res chain seq x y z
N PRO A 1 9.25 -8.00 -15.14
CA PRO A 1 10.48 -8.02 -15.93
C PRO A 1 11.54 -7.05 -15.42
N TRP A 2 11.21 -5.77 -15.19
CA TRP A 2 12.22 -4.82 -14.69
C TRP A 2 12.68 -5.10 -13.25
N LEU A 3 11.84 -5.76 -12.43
CA LEU A 3 12.22 -6.18 -11.08
C LEU A 3 13.28 -7.30 -11.08
N GLU A 4 13.32 -8.10 -12.12
CA GLU A 4 14.31 -9.18 -12.27
C GLU A 4 15.72 -8.63 -12.47
N GLU A 5 15.84 -7.42 -13.04
CA GLU A 5 17.09 -6.74 -13.29
C GLU A 5 17.49 -5.79 -12.15
N PHE A 6 16.57 -5.53 -11.22
CA PHE A 6 16.82 -4.61 -10.13
C PHE A 6 17.77 -5.25 -9.10
N THR A 7 18.89 -4.59 -8.88
CA THR A 7 19.91 -5.00 -7.90
C THR A 7 20.22 -3.86 -6.96
N LEU A 8 20.47 -4.19 -5.69
CA LEU A 8 20.99 -3.26 -4.69
C LEU A 8 22.43 -3.62 -4.36
N ASP A 9 23.30 -2.63 -4.39
CA ASP A 9 24.64 -2.75 -3.81
C ASP A 9 24.50 -2.59 -2.28
N ILE A 10 24.89 -3.64 -1.55
CA ILE A 10 24.85 -3.65 -0.09
C ILE A 10 26.16 -3.18 0.55
N GLY A 11 27.06 -2.57 -0.23
CA GLY A 11 28.22 -1.85 0.26
C GLY A 11 29.43 -2.70 0.63
N ASN A 12 29.37 -4.01 0.42
CA ASN A 12 30.50 -4.95 0.65
C ASN A 12 31.02 -5.61 -0.65
N GLY A 13 30.60 -5.10 -1.79
CA GLY A 13 30.90 -5.69 -3.11
C GLY A 13 29.95 -6.80 -3.52
N GLU A 14 28.96 -7.11 -2.70
CA GLU A 14 27.88 -8.04 -3.04
C GLU A 14 26.66 -7.29 -3.56
N THR A 15 25.99 -7.91 -4.53
CA THR A 15 24.72 -7.41 -5.06
C THR A 15 23.57 -8.24 -4.53
N PHE A 16 22.59 -7.57 -3.96
CA PHE A 16 21.33 -8.18 -3.56
C PHE A 16 20.30 -8.02 -4.67
N LYS A 17 19.69 -9.13 -5.08
CA LYS A 17 18.54 -9.14 -5.97
C LYS A 17 17.27 -9.28 -5.14
N PRO A 18 16.45 -8.23 -4.99
CA PRO A 18 15.21 -8.30 -4.22
C PRO A 18 14.15 -9.17 -4.88
N PHE A 19 14.34 -9.52 -6.15
CA PHE A 19 13.46 -10.42 -6.87
C PHE A 19 13.83 -11.88 -6.60
N ASP A 20 12.87 -12.62 -6.09
CA ASP A 20 12.98 -14.07 -5.89
C ASP A 20 11.93 -14.80 -6.74
N ALA A 21 12.37 -15.44 -7.81
CA ALA A 21 11.49 -16.18 -8.72
C ALA A 21 10.77 -17.35 -8.02
N THR A 22 11.28 -17.82 -6.88
CA THR A 22 10.70 -18.93 -6.11
C THR A 22 9.78 -18.45 -4.99
N ALA A 23 9.66 -17.14 -4.76
CA ALA A 23 8.89 -16.60 -3.64
C ALA A 23 7.43 -17.05 -3.68
N SER A 24 6.80 -17.01 -4.84
CA SER A 24 5.40 -17.45 -5.01
C SER A 24 5.22 -18.91 -4.62
N GLN A 25 6.13 -19.78 -5.05
CA GLN A 25 6.08 -21.20 -4.69
C GLN A 25 6.24 -21.42 -3.19
N ARG A 26 7.21 -20.76 -2.56
CA ARG A 26 7.42 -20.85 -1.10
C ARG A 26 6.21 -20.35 -0.30
N ILE A 27 5.54 -19.29 -0.78
CA ILE A 27 4.31 -18.79 -0.18
C ILE A 27 3.19 -19.81 -0.30
N VAL A 28 3.02 -20.44 -1.46
CA VAL A 28 2.06 -21.53 -1.67
C VAL A 28 2.31 -22.70 -0.71
N GLU A 29 3.54 -23.18 -0.63
CA GLU A 29 3.93 -24.28 0.25
C GLU A 29 3.66 -23.95 1.73
N TYR A 30 3.99 -22.73 2.15
CA TYR A 30 3.70 -22.24 3.50
C TYR A 30 2.21 -22.18 3.78
N ALA A 31 1.41 -21.62 2.88
CA ALA A 31 -0.04 -21.51 3.03
C ALA A 31 -0.71 -22.88 3.12
N GLN A 32 -0.32 -23.82 2.25
CA GLN A 32 -0.78 -25.21 2.29
C GLN A 32 -0.41 -25.90 3.62
N GLY A 33 0.82 -25.71 4.10
CA GLY A 33 1.29 -26.25 5.37
C GLY A 33 0.53 -25.70 6.58
N ARG A 34 -0.13 -24.55 6.45
CA ARG A 34 -1.01 -23.93 7.45
C ARG A 34 -2.49 -24.30 7.28
N GLY A 35 -2.84 -25.10 6.27
CA GLY A 35 -4.22 -25.50 6.00
C GLY A 35 -5.07 -24.45 5.29
N TYR A 36 -4.45 -23.42 4.69
CA TYR A 36 -5.18 -22.48 3.85
C TYR A 36 -5.55 -23.11 2.52
N GLU A 37 -6.73 -22.79 2.00
CA GLU A 37 -7.12 -23.18 0.65
C GLU A 37 -6.25 -22.43 -0.36
N VAL A 38 -5.53 -23.18 -1.17
CA VAL A 38 -4.71 -22.66 -2.27
C VAL A 38 -5.17 -23.32 -3.56
N PRO A 39 -5.42 -22.55 -4.63
CA PRO A 39 -5.79 -23.13 -5.92
C PRO A 39 -4.76 -24.16 -6.38
N ALA A 40 -5.25 -25.25 -6.98
CA ALA A 40 -4.38 -26.29 -7.52
C ALA A 40 -3.71 -25.87 -8.83
N ASP A 41 -4.35 -24.98 -9.60
CA ASP A 41 -3.83 -24.48 -10.86
C ASP A 41 -2.68 -23.49 -10.64
N PRO A 42 -1.46 -23.76 -11.19
CA PRO A 42 -0.33 -22.86 -11.06
C PRO A 42 -0.58 -21.44 -11.62
N ALA A 43 -1.43 -21.29 -12.62
CA ALA A 43 -1.77 -19.98 -13.17
C ALA A 43 -2.62 -19.16 -12.17
N GLU A 44 -3.54 -19.80 -11.47
CA GLU A 44 -4.32 -19.15 -10.41
C GLU A 44 -3.46 -18.88 -9.17
N GLN A 45 -2.54 -19.78 -8.82
CA GLN A 45 -1.54 -19.53 -7.77
C GLN A 45 -0.69 -18.31 -8.11
N GLY A 46 -0.23 -18.19 -9.35
CA GLY A 46 0.54 -17.03 -9.82
C GLY A 46 -0.24 -15.72 -9.76
N LYS A 47 -1.57 -15.75 -9.92
CA LYS A 47 -2.42 -14.56 -9.74
C LYS A 47 -2.55 -14.13 -8.28
N LEU A 48 -2.62 -15.09 -7.36
CA LEU A 48 -2.77 -14.83 -5.92
C LEU A 48 -1.44 -14.50 -5.23
N PHE A 49 -0.40 -15.24 -5.57
CA PHE A 49 0.89 -15.21 -4.89
C PHE A 49 2.03 -14.70 -5.80
N GLY A 50 1.67 -14.16 -6.95
CA GLY A 50 2.63 -13.57 -7.87
C GLY A 50 3.24 -12.27 -7.34
N TYR A 51 4.07 -11.63 -8.16
CA TYR A 51 4.90 -10.47 -7.80
C TYR A 51 4.14 -9.20 -7.39
N GLY A 52 2.94 -9.33 -6.87
CA GLY A 52 2.12 -8.19 -6.51
C GLY A 52 1.65 -7.36 -7.72
N TRP A 53 0.97 -6.30 -7.43
CA TRP A 53 0.35 -5.42 -8.43
C TRP A 53 1.30 -4.31 -8.85
N TYR A 54 2.41 -4.68 -9.50
CA TYR A 54 3.37 -3.72 -10.06
C TYR A 54 2.95 -3.18 -11.43
N LYS A 55 1.85 -3.69 -11.99
CA LYS A 55 1.31 -3.27 -13.29
C LYS A 55 0.17 -2.28 -13.11
N TYR A 56 0.15 -1.28 -13.97
CA TYR A 56 -1.04 -0.45 -14.12
C TYR A 56 -2.17 -1.30 -14.74
N ALA A 57 -3.17 -1.64 -13.94
CA ALA A 57 -4.28 -2.53 -14.31
C ALA A 57 -5.62 -1.99 -13.81
N PRO A 58 -6.11 -0.87 -14.37
CA PRO A 58 -7.37 -0.25 -13.92
C PRO A 58 -8.59 -1.13 -14.14
N ASP A 59 -8.58 -1.99 -15.16
CA ASP A 59 -9.62 -2.97 -15.42
C ASP A 59 -9.75 -4.03 -14.34
N VAL A 60 -8.61 -4.45 -13.76
CA VAL A 60 -8.59 -5.36 -12.61
C VAL A 60 -9.08 -4.65 -11.36
N ALA A 61 -8.62 -3.40 -11.14
CA ALA A 61 -9.09 -2.60 -10.02
C ALA A 61 -10.61 -2.39 -10.06
N GLU A 62 -11.18 -2.09 -11.23
CA GLU A 62 -12.62 -1.97 -11.42
C GLU A 62 -13.36 -3.26 -11.04
N LYS A 63 -12.90 -4.41 -11.54
CA LYS A 63 -13.49 -5.71 -11.20
C LYS A 63 -13.45 -6.01 -9.70
N LEU A 64 -12.35 -5.67 -9.04
CA LEU A 64 -12.20 -5.84 -7.60
C LEU A 64 -13.15 -4.93 -6.81
N LEU A 65 -13.28 -3.68 -7.22
CA LEU A 65 -14.22 -2.73 -6.60
C LEU A 65 -15.66 -3.23 -6.73
N VAL A 66 -16.08 -3.60 -7.95
CA VAL A 66 -17.43 -4.14 -8.19
C VAL A 66 -17.67 -5.40 -7.37
N LYS A 67 -16.70 -6.32 -7.31
CA LYS A 67 -16.78 -7.53 -6.48
C LYS A 67 -17.00 -7.21 -4.99
N ASN A 68 -16.46 -6.09 -4.51
CA ASN A 68 -16.59 -5.64 -3.12
C ASN A 68 -17.77 -4.68 -2.92
N GLY A 69 -18.71 -4.60 -3.86
CA GLY A 69 -19.95 -3.85 -3.72
C GLY A 69 -19.89 -2.38 -4.11
N PHE A 70 -18.74 -1.91 -4.59
CA PHE A 70 -18.64 -0.56 -5.15
C PHE A 70 -19.38 -0.46 -6.47
N SER A 71 -19.91 0.72 -6.79
CA SER A 71 -20.62 0.98 -8.05
C SER A 71 -20.21 2.34 -8.63
N LYS A 72 -20.65 2.62 -9.86
CA LYS A 72 -20.48 3.94 -10.47
C LYS A 72 -21.83 4.63 -10.62
N ASN A 73 -21.87 5.94 -10.40
CA ASN A 73 -23.01 6.77 -10.73
C ASN A 73 -23.11 7.07 -12.24
N ALA A 74 -24.12 7.80 -12.66
CA ALA A 74 -24.35 8.15 -14.06
C ALA A 74 -23.20 8.96 -14.70
N ASP A 75 -22.44 9.69 -13.90
CA ASP A 75 -21.29 10.49 -14.34
C ASP A 75 -19.98 9.68 -14.36
N GLY A 76 -20.02 8.39 -14.01
CA GLY A 76 -18.85 7.50 -13.98
C GLY A 76 -18.03 7.59 -12.72
N ASN A 77 -18.49 8.30 -11.69
CA ASN A 77 -17.80 8.41 -10.41
C ASN A 77 -18.12 7.23 -9.50
N TRP A 78 -17.12 6.76 -8.77
CA TRP A 78 -17.25 5.65 -7.84
C TRP A 78 -18.07 6.00 -6.60
N LEU A 79 -18.91 5.07 -6.22
CA LEU A 79 -19.69 5.06 -5.00
C LEU A 79 -19.22 3.93 -4.08
N LEU A 80 -19.25 4.16 -2.78
CA LEU A 80 -19.03 3.14 -1.76
C LEU A 80 -20.14 2.08 -1.79
N PRO A 81 -19.96 0.92 -1.14
CA PRO A 81 -20.97 -0.14 -1.10
C PRO A 81 -22.33 0.29 -0.53
N ASP A 82 -22.36 1.34 0.28
CA ASP A 82 -23.60 1.93 0.82
C ASP A 82 -24.26 2.94 -0.13
N GLY A 83 -23.69 3.16 -1.32
CA GLY A 83 -24.17 4.09 -2.33
C GLY A 83 -23.75 5.55 -2.14
N THR A 84 -22.97 5.86 -1.12
CA THR A 84 -22.44 7.22 -0.92
C THR A 84 -21.25 7.51 -1.82
N PRO A 85 -20.98 8.77 -2.20
CA PRO A 85 -19.79 9.12 -3.00
C PRO A 85 -18.49 8.71 -2.32
N TRP A 86 -17.59 8.08 -3.07
CA TRP A 86 -16.27 7.75 -2.56
C TRP A 86 -15.33 8.93 -2.74
N SER A 87 -14.97 9.56 -1.62
CA SER A 87 -14.03 10.68 -1.58
C SER A 87 -12.76 10.27 -0.84
N ILE A 88 -11.59 10.69 -1.35
CA ILE A 88 -10.27 10.42 -0.76
C ILE A 88 -9.48 11.71 -0.61
N LYS A 89 -8.99 11.97 0.59
CA LYS A 89 -8.01 13.03 0.87
C LYS A 89 -6.62 12.40 1.04
N CYS A 90 -5.70 12.75 0.16
CA CYS A 90 -4.30 12.35 0.28
C CYS A 90 -3.51 13.40 1.06
N LEU A 91 -3.19 13.07 2.31
CA LEU A 91 -2.41 13.91 3.21
C LEU A 91 -0.94 13.92 2.79
N THR A 92 -0.33 15.10 2.74
CA THR A 92 1.09 15.30 2.45
C THR A 92 1.62 16.60 3.03
N GLY A 93 2.95 16.76 3.04
CA GLY A 93 3.60 18.01 3.38
C GLY A 93 3.43 19.12 2.32
N THR A 94 3.92 20.31 2.63
CA THR A 94 3.75 21.50 1.77
C THR A 94 4.75 21.59 0.63
N ALA A 95 5.82 20.80 0.64
CA ALA A 95 6.87 20.83 -0.38
C ALA A 95 6.49 20.07 -1.67
N LEU A 96 5.33 20.38 -2.25
CA LEU A 96 4.71 19.63 -3.37
C LEU A 96 5.60 19.46 -4.60
N ALA A 97 6.49 20.42 -4.86
CA ALA A 97 7.35 20.38 -6.05
C ALA A 97 8.68 19.66 -5.82
N THR A 98 9.16 19.59 -4.59
CA THR A 98 10.52 19.17 -4.26
C THR A 98 10.58 17.87 -3.46
N ASP A 99 9.57 17.58 -2.66
CA ASP A 99 9.50 16.34 -1.88
C ASP A 99 8.90 15.20 -2.71
N MET A 100 9.56 14.05 -2.68
CA MET A 100 9.15 12.87 -3.43
C MET A 100 7.78 12.34 -2.96
N GLY A 101 7.54 12.32 -1.65
CA GLY A 101 6.27 11.87 -1.08
C GLY A 101 5.12 12.77 -1.55
N SER A 102 5.31 14.08 -1.47
CA SER A 102 4.31 15.05 -1.91
C SER A 102 4.01 14.96 -3.42
N ARG A 103 5.03 14.72 -4.24
CA ARG A 103 4.85 14.49 -5.69
C ARG A 103 4.08 13.21 -5.96
N ASN A 104 4.35 12.14 -5.20
CA ASN A 104 3.61 10.88 -5.32
C ASN A 104 2.12 11.07 -4.98
N CYS A 105 1.82 11.83 -3.92
CA CYS A 105 0.44 12.18 -3.57
C CYS A 105 -0.27 12.90 -4.72
N VAL A 106 0.36 13.92 -5.32
CA VAL A 106 -0.20 14.65 -6.46
C VAL A 106 -0.45 13.72 -7.65
N ALA A 107 0.51 12.86 -7.98
CA ALA A 107 0.38 11.90 -9.08
C ALA A 107 -0.73 10.87 -8.83
N ALA A 108 -0.81 10.33 -7.61
CA ALA A 108 -1.86 9.37 -7.23
C ALA A 108 -3.25 10.00 -7.34
N VAL A 109 -3.44 11.19 -6.79
CA VAL A 109 -4.71 11.93 -6.88
C VAL A 109 -5.14 12.16 -8.32
N GLN A 110 -4.20 12.52 -9.21
CA GLN A 110 -4.51 12.67 -10.63
C GLN A 110 -4.98 11.36 -11.28
N GLN A 111 -4.37 10.23 -10.93
CA GLN A 111 -4.76 8.93 -11.46
C GLN A 111 -6.12 8.49 -10.89
N TRP A 112 -6.37 8.69 -9.60
CA TRP A 112 -7.66 8.37 -8.97
C TRP A 112 -8.80 9.18 -9.57
N LYS A 113 -8.60 10.48 -9.82
CA LYS A 113 -9.60 11.30 -10.52
C LYS A 113 -9.92 10.76 -11.91
N LYS A 114 -8.90 10.38 -12.68
CA LYS A 114 -9.11 9.75 -14.00
C LYS A 114 -9.86 8.42 -13.91
N PHE A 115 -9.70 7.71 -12.82
CA PHE A 115 -10.38 6.44 -12.57
C PHE A 115 -11.81 6.62 -12.04
N GLY A 116 -12.21 7.86 -11.72
CA GLY A 116 -13.56 8.21 -11.25
C GLY A 116 -13.70 8.30 -9.73
N ILE A 117 -12.60 8.36 -8.99
CA ILE A 117 -12.63 8.60 -7.54
C ILE A 117 -12.55 10.11 -7.29
N ASP A 118 -13.42 10.64 -6.41
CA ASP A 118 -13.30 12.02 -5.94
C ASP A 118 -12.12 12.15 -4.99
N ALA A 119 -10.96 12.49 -5.53
CA ALA A 119 -9.71 12.55 -4.78
C ALA A 119 -9.16 13.97 -4.69
N SER A 120 -8.54 14.32 -3.58
CA SER A 120 -7.92 15.63 -3.37
C SER A 120 -6.58 15.52 -2.65
N VAL A 121 -5.68 16.47 -2.92
CA VAL A 121 -4.45 16.64 -2.14
C VAL A 121 -4.76 17.49 -0.94
N TYR A 122 -4.46 16.99 0.24
CA TYR A 122 -4.50 17.74 1.49
C TYR A 122 -3.06 18.03 1.94
N SER A 123 -2.58 19.21 1.57
CA SER A 123 -1.21 19.63 1.86
C SER A 123 -1.18 20.54 3.08
N THR A 124 -0.38 20.18 4.10
CA THR A 124 -0.29 20.94 5.35
C THR A 124 1.08 20.81 6.01
N GLU A 125 1.51 21.85 6.72
CA GLU A 125 2.68 21.80 7.61
C GLU A 125 2.45 20.90 8.83
N GLY A 126 1.19 20.72 9.24
CA GLY A 126 0.77 19.84 10.32
C GLY A 126 0.71 18.35 9.96
N MET A 127 1.24 17.93 8.82
CA MET A 127 1.18 16.57 8.33
C MET A 127 1.54 15.53 9.39
N SER A 128 2.66 15.69 10.10
CA SER A 128 3.12 14.73 11.09
C SER A 128 2.15 14.54 12.26
N SER A 129 1.48 15.62 12.67
CA SER A 129 0.48 15.53 13.74
C SER A 129 -0.77 14.77 13.30
N LEU A 130 -1.26 15.05 12.09
CA LEU A 130 -2.42 14.37 11.50
C LEU A 130 -2.11 12.90 11.21
N ASP A 131 -0.91 12.59 10.72
CA ASP A 131 -0.43 11.24 10.48
C ASP A 131 -0.44 10.40 11.78
N THR A 132 0.07 10.95 12.87
CA THR A 132 0.14 10.23 14.17
C THR A 132 -1.22 9.95 14.80
N ILE A 133 -2.22 10.80 14.58
CA ILE A 133 -3.60 10.59 15.09
C ILE A 133 -4.50 9.86 14.09
N GLY A 134 -4.04 9.63 12.86
CA GLY A 134 -4.78 8.93 11.81
C GLY A 134 -5.89 9.77 11.15
N ASP A 135 -5.76 11.09 11.15
CA ASP A 135 -6.71 12.00 10.49
C ASP A 135 -6.40 12.16 9.00
N PHE A 136 -6.55 11.07 8.25
CA PHE A 136 -6.36 11.01 6.81
C PHE A 136 -7.03 9.75 6.21
N ASP A 137 -7.36 9.79 4.93
CA ASP A 137 -7.77 8.61 4.19
C ASP A 137 -6.54 7.87 3.63
N VAL A 138 -5.62 8.62 3.04
CA VAL A 138 -4.32 8.14 2.55
C VAL A 138 -3.27 9.18 2.90
N ALA A 139 -2.10 8.75 3.34
CA ALA A 139 -0.96 9.63 3.57
C ALA A 139 0.21 9.20 2.68
N SER A 140 0.87 10.18 2.05
CA SER A 140 2.14 9.97 1.36
C SER A 140 3.27 10.44 2.25
N SER A 141 3.75 9.52 3.06
CA SER A 141 4.77 9.71 4.08
C SER A 141 5.76 8.56 4.06
N TRP A 142 6.75 8.62 4.91
CA TRP A 142 7.66 7.49 5.18
C TRP A 142 6.91 6.44 6.02
N PRO A 143 6.51 5.29 5.45
CA PRO A 143 5.54 4.40 6.11
C PRO A 143 6.12 3.60 7.27
N ALA A 144 7.41 3.41 7.25
CA ALA A 144 8.14 2.68 8.28
C ALA A 144 9.55 3.25 8.39
N GLN A 145 10.19 3.04 9.51
CA GLN A 145 11.62 3.34 9.57
C GLN A 145 12.34 2.52 8.52
N GLU A 146 13.20 3.23 7.83
CA GLU A 146 13.93 2.76 6.68
C GLU A 146 14.72 1.50 7.03
N PRO A 147 14.59 0.43 6.26
CA PRO A 147 15.39 -0.75 6.46
C PRO A 147 16.90 -0.49 6.28
N TRP A 148 17.27 0.57 5.59
CA TRP A 148 18.67 0.96 5.35
C TRP A 148 19.29 1.83 6.44
N GLY A 149 18.51 2.36 7.38
CA GLY A 149 19.04 3.24 8.42
C GLY A 149 19.15 2.62 9.81
N ALA A 150 18.50 1.49 10.05
CA ALA A 150 18.28 0.99 11.41
C ALA A 150 19.01 -0.34 11.73
N GLY A 151 19.89 -0.81 10.87
CA GLY A 151 20.57 -2.08 11.05
C GLY A 151 19.70 -3.31 10.76
N PRO A 152 20.19 -4.51 11.04
CA PRO A 152 19.59 -5.77 10.59
C PRO A 152 18.33 -6.21 11.35
N ASP A 153 17.77 -5.35 12.18
CA ASP A 153 16.66 -5.72 13.04
C ASP A 153 15.31 -5.57 12.32
N LEU A 154 14.86 -6.67 11.72
CA LEU A 154 13.54 -6.77 11.10
C LEU A 154 12.39 -6.53 12.10
N TYR A 155 12.62 -6.72 13.39
CA TYR A 155 11.61 -6.51 14.41
C TYR A 155 11.05 -5.09 14.37
N ARG A 156 11.91 -4.07 14.25
CA ARG A 156 11.49 -2.67 14.17
C ARG A 156 10.62 -2.34 12.97
N VAL A 157 10.84 -3.05 11.86
CA VAL A 157 10.03 -2.88 10.65
C VAL A 157 8.69 -3.59 10.80
N LEU A 158 8.70 -4.81 11.31
CA LEU A 158 7.50 -5.65 11.47
C LEU A 158 6.61 -5.17 12.63
N ASP A 159 7.21 -4.60 13.67
CA ASP A 159 6.52 -4.04 14.83
C ASP A 159 5.45 -3.00 14.44
N ARG A 160 5.71 -2.25 13.38
CA ARG A 160 4.77 -1.25 12.83
C ARG A 160 3.54 -1.84 12.15
N TRP A 161 3.56 -3.14 11.89
CA TRP A 161 2.45 -3.89 11.32
C TRP A 161 1.79 -4.81 12.35
N ASN A 162 2.23 -4.75 13.59
CA ASN A 162 1.69 -5.56 14.67
C ASN A 162 0.35 -4.99 15.15
N SER A 163 -0.73 -5.70 14.90
CA SER A 163 -2.10 -5.30 15.28
C SER A 163 -2.28 -5.07 16.78
N ALA A 164 -1.40 -5.62 17.64
CA ALA A 164 -1.42 -5.36 19.09
C ALA A 164 -1.18 -3.87 19.44
N TYR A 165 -0.57 -3.10 18.55
CA TYR A 165 -0.28 -1.67 18.76
C TYR A 165 -1.24 -0.72 18.05
N VAL A 166 -2.29 -1.25 17.43
CA VAL A 166 -3.33 -0.43 16.81
C VAL A 166 -4.00 0.45 17.87
N LYS A 167 -4.11 1.71 17.60
CA LYS A 167 -4.82 2.69 18.41
C LYS A 167 -6.07 3.18 17.69
N PRO A 168 -7.13 3.58 18.43
CA PRO A 168 -8.26 4.26 17.84
C PRO A 168 -7.85 5.51 17.05
N LEU A 169 -8.70 5.91 16.10
CA LEU A 169 -8.52 7.21 15.42
C LEU A 169 -8.63 8.34 16.45
N GLY A 170 -7.76 9.33 16.30
CA GLY A 170 -7.62 10.43 17.27
C GLY A 170 -6.56 10.20 18.35
N ASP A 171 -6.24 8.96 18.68
CA ASP A 171 -5.18 8.64 19.62
C ASP A 171 -3.82 8.68 18.94
N THR A 172 -2.83 9.28 19.60
CA THR A 172 -1.46 9.32 19.10
C THR A 172 -0.84 7.94 19.06
N THR A 173 -0.33 7.54 17.88
CA THR A 173 0.50 6.34 17.75
C THR A 173 1.96 6.72 17.57
N ASN A 174 2.84 5.86 18.08
CA ASN A 174 4.27 6.01 17.85
C ASN A 174 4.71 4.96 16.82
N GLY A 175 4.61 5.32 15.55
CA GLY A 175 5.11 4.51 14.44
C GLY A 175 4.12 3.55 13.79
N HIS A 176 2.94 3.32 14.36
CA HIS A 176 1.89 2.49 13.74
C HIS A 176 0.82 3.36 13.05
N VAL A 177 1.27 4.31 12.24
CA VAL A 177 0.39 5.31 11.62
C VAL A 177 -0.63 4.72 10.65
N GLY A 178 -0.28 3.65 9.96
CA GLY A 178 -1.18 2.95 9.03
C GLY A 178 -2.32 2.17 9.69
N ARG A 179 -2.29 2.00 11.01
CA ARG A 179 -3.30 1.28 11.81
C ARG A 179 -3.74 -0.05 11.20
N TRP A 180 -2.79 -0.75 10.61
CA TRP A 180 -3.05 -2.07 10.06
C TRP A 180 -3.53 -3.02 11.17
N ASN A 181 -4.75 -3.54 11.00
CA ASN A 181 -5.33 -4.51 11.91
C ASN A 181 -5.70 -5.76 11.11
N SER A 182 -4.94 -6.83 11.28
CA SER A 182 -5.26 -8.14 10.72
C SER A 182 -5.87 -9.00 11.83
N PRO A 183 -7.02 -9.63 11.59
CA PRO A 183 -7.60 -10.58 12.52
C PRO A 183 -6.71 -11.82 12.70
#